data_1858650d0d4fd2c7f569b15b803bc95f
#
_entry.id   1858650d0d4fd2c7f569b15b803bc95f
#
_cell.length_a   1.000
_cell.length_b   1.000
_cell.length_c   1.000
_cell.angle_alpha   90.00
_cell.angle_beta   90.00
_cell.angle_gamma   90.00
#
_symmetry.space_group_name_H-M   'P 1'
#
loop_
_entity.id
_entity.type
_entity.pdbx_description
1 polymer ?
#
loop_
_entity_poly.entity_id
_entity_poly.type
_entity_poly.pdbx_seq_one_letter_code
_entity_poly.pdbx_strand_id
1 'polypeptide(L)'
;MRPSSHLTIEEAFDSWLSNRGDLAAYDANHPYPVFIVTAEGGGLSAAYFTAAVLASLQDACPQFAQHIFAISAVSGGSVGAAVFAAIAKRSAANGASPPCVSPSVPRSGPLRRLSEQTLSHDLLSPIIAATLFPNLLQQVLPWPIPAFDRARAFEHGLESSWQQAAGRSDFVATFDELEREFPAGAVPALFLTATNVETGLPMAVSTLRLCTEQSRSVSTLADLAPDLQLPLSTAVGLGARIPLIAPPGLIAVSGNVRCGYTRGVRHFVDGAYFENSGTAVALQILERVSHTRRADLPQFAIIVIDIGGWETLAVYPRHGMDSFAPLSAILNARIGHGYLNRELLLDKIRELRALGLTAQTYPFRLRRPLGRVPLAWVLSRTSRAEISGQLPCVDGILPSEQLRHPSCVTNAESFRAVLSLLGPQPTSSAIDAETR
;
A
#
# COMPACT_ATOMS: atom_id res chain seq x y z
N MET A 1 -12.55 13.29 26.70
CA MET A 1 -11.49 12.90 25.76
C MET A 1 -11.07 14.15 25.02
N ARG A 2 -9.78 14.51 24.96
CA ARG A 2 -9.31 15.57 24.07
C ARG A 2 -9.45 15.04 22.65
N PRO A 3 -9.96 15.83 21.68
CA PRO A 3 -9.94 15.42 20.28
C PRO A 3 -8.48 15.12 19.91
N SER A 4 -8.23 13.95 19.33
CA SER A 4 -6.95 13.62 18.76
C SER A 4 -6.66 14.64 17.66
N SER A 5 -5.68 15.53 17.88
CA SER A 5 -5.24 16.46 16.83
C SER A 5 -4.45 15.65 15.80
N HIS A 6 -5.13 15.18 14.76
CA HIS A 6 -4.48 14.53 13.65
C HIS A 6 -3.50 15.50 12.97
N LEU A 7 -2.27 15.03 12.73
CA LEU A 7 -1.24 15.81 12.08
C LEU A 7 -1.55 15.99 10.58
N THR A 8 -1.13 17.10 10.01
CA THR A 8 -1.02 17.24 8.56
C THR A 8 0.15 16.40 8.03
N ILE A 9 0.23 16.20 6.72
CA ILE A 9 1.37 15.48 6.09
C ILE A 9 2.70 16.19 6.42
N GLU A 10 2.72 17.51 6.35
CA GLU A 10 3.90 18.33 6.58
C GLU A 10 4.40 18.18 8.03
N GLU A 11 3.49 18.35 9.01
CA GLU A 11 3.82 18.19 10.44
C GLU A 11 4.28 16.76 10.75
N ALA A 12 3.62 15.77 10.15
CA ALA A 12 3.95 14.38 10.32
C ALA A 12 5.31 14.03 9.72
N PHE A 13 5.63 14.59 8.54
CA PHE A 13 6.91 14.38 7.87
C PHE A 13 8.07 15.01 8.64
N ASP A 14 7.92 16.26 9.09
CA ASP A 14 8.91 16.96 9.90
C ASP A 14 9.21 16.17 11.18
N SER A 15 8.16 15.74 11.88
CA SER A 15 8.30 14.92 13.10
C SER A 15 8.92 13.57 12.79
N TRP A 16 8.50 12.89 11.73
CA TRP A 16 9.00 11.58 11.33
C TRP A 16 10.50 11.64 10.97
N LEU A 17 10.91 12.61 10.15
CA LEU A 17 12.30 12.75 9.74
C LEU A 17 13.22 13.10 10.95
N SER A 18 12.78 14.03 11.81
CA SER A 18 13.52 14.46 12.98
C SER A 18 13.73 13.36 14.03
N ASN A 19 12.86 12.34 14.03
CA ASN A 19 12.95 11.20 14.96
C ASN A 19 13.76 10.02 14.41
N ARG A 20 14.41 10.14 13.23
CA ARG A 20 15.24 9.05 12.68
C ARG A 20 16.58 8.96 13.41
N GLY A 21 16.81 7.83 14.08
CA GLY A 21 18.02 7.61 14.87
C GLY A 21 19.29 7.37 14.06
N ASP A 22 19.14 7.10 12.75
CA ASP A 22 20.21 6.76 11.81
C ASP A 22 20.58 7.91 10.85
N LEU A 23 20.00 9.10 11.04
CA LEU A 23 20.29 10.29 10.21
C LEU A 23 21.78 10.62 10.12
N ALA A 24 22.54 10.38 11.18
CA ALA A 24 23.97 10.65 11.21
C ALA A 24 24.81 9.77 10.26
N ALA A 25 24.21 8.70 9.71
CA ALA A 25 24.84 7.84 8.72
C ALA A 25 24.72 8.38 7.28
N TYR A 26 23.97 9.48 7.08
CA TYR A 26 23.67 10.08 5.78
C TYR A 26 24.17 11.52 5.72
N ASP A 27 24.56 11.99 4.53
CA ASP A 27 25.12 13.32 4.28
C ASP A 27 24.62 13.93 2.95
N ALA A 28 25.23 15.01 2.53
CA ALA A 28 24.87 15.71 1.28
C ALA A 28 25.11 14.85 0.00
N ASN A 29 26.11 13.95 0.04
CA ASN A 29 26.41 13.05 -1.08
C ASN A 29 25.54 11.80 -1.06
N HIS A 30 25.06 11.43 0.14
CA HIS A 30 24.21 10.28 0.39
C HIS A 30 23.01 10.74 1.26
N PRO A 31 22.02 11.38 0.64
CA PRO A 31 20.87 11.91 1.37
C PRO A 31 20.00 10.78 1.93
N TYR A 32 19.35 11.05 3.08
CA TYR A 32 18.51 10.08 3.76
C TYR A 32 17.37 9.57 2.84
N PRO A 33 17.26 8.26 2.59
CA PRO A 33 16.24 7.72 1.68
C PRO A 33 14.86 7.71 2.36
N VAL A 34 13.94 8.49 1.82
CA VAL A 34 12.53 8.55 2.20
C VAL A 34 11.72 7.77 1.18
N PHE A 35 11.18 6.62 1.58
CA PHE A 35 10.35 5.81 0.69
C PHE A 35 8.88 6.23 0.78
N ILE A 36 8.26 6.42 -0.39
CA ILE A 36 6.82 6.48 -0.59
C ILE A 36 6.46 5.27 -1.44
N VAL A 37 5.59 4.41 -0.94
CA VAL A 37 5.20 3.18 -1.63
C VAL A 37 3.85 3.39 -2.29
N THR A 38 3.70 3.02 -3.56
CA THR A 38 2.42 2.85 -4.22
C THR A 38 2.11 1.36 -4.39
N ALA A 39 0.88 0.94 -4.08
CA ALA A 39 0.48 -0.46 -4.18
C ALA A 39 -0.85 -0.59 -4.93
N GLU A 40 -0.75 -1.15 -6.14
CA GLU A 40 -1.89 -1.34 -7.05
C GLU A 40 -2.87 -2.39 -6.53
N GLY A 41 -4.16 -2.19 -6.82
CA GLY A 41 -5.20 -3.16 -6.58
C GLY A 41 -5.12 -4.37 -7.50
N GLY A 42 -5.92 -5.38 -7.20
CA GLY A 42 -5.99 -6.61 -8.00
C GLY A 42 -6.32 -7.85 -7.16
N GLY A 43 -7.18 -7.69 -6.16
CA GLY A 43 -7.60 -8.77 -5.28
C GLY A 43 -6.45 -9.38 -4.48
N LEU A 44 -6.59 -10.63 -4.10
CA LEU A 44 -5.62 -11.32 -3.26
C LEU A 44 -4.26 -11.51 -3.96
N SER A 45 -4.19 -11.52 -5.31
CA SER A 45 -2.93 -11.60 -6.04
C SER A 45 -2.06 -10.35 -5.84
N ALA A 46 -2.67 -9.16 -5.84
CA ALA A 46 -1.97 -7.91 -5.54
C ALA A 46 -1.57 -7.84 -4.07
N ALA A 47 -2.46 -8.25 -3.16
CA ALA A 47 -2.17 -8.33 -1.72
C ALA A 47 -0.94 -9.20 -1.43
N TYR A 48 -0.94 -10.41 -2.00
CA TYR A 48 0.14 -11.38 -1.84
C TYR A 48 1.47 -10.83 -2.37
N PHE A 49 1.46 -10.26 -3.59
CA PHE A 49 2.67 -9.72 -4.20
C PHE A 49 3.21 -8.50 -3.43
N THR A 50 2.35 -7.55 -3.09
CA THR A 50 2.73 -6.35 -2.33
C THR A 50 3.34 -6.70 -0.98
N ALA A 51 2.67 -7.54 -0.18
CA ALA A 51 3.16 -7.94 1.12
C ALA A 51 4.47 -8.74 1.01
N ALA A 52 4.60 -9.63 0.03
CA ALA A 52 5.80 -10.45 -0.17
C ALA A 52 7.00 -9.60 -0.64
N VAL A 53 6.82 -8.60 -1.51
CA VAL A 53 7.89 -7.67 -1.92
C VAL A 53 8.39 -6.88 -0.73
N LEU A 54 7.49 -6.22 0.01
CA LEU A 54 7.85 -5.38 1.16
C LEU A 54 8.47 -6.22 2.30
N ALA A 55 7.91 -7.39 2.59
CA ALA A 55 8.46 -8.29 3.59
C ALA A 55 9.82 -8.86 3.17
N SER A 56 10.08 -9.09 1.87
CA SER A 56 11.40 -9.49 1.38
C SER A 56 12.45 -8.39 1.55
N LEU A 57 12.08 -7.13 1.31
CA LEU A 57 12.95 -5.99 1.59
C LEU A 57 13.26 -5.87 3.09
N GLN A 58 12.25 -6.07 3.94
CA GLN A 58 12.42 -6.09 5.40
C GLN A 58 13.25 -7.27 5.91
N ASP A 59 13.14 -8.45 5.29
CA ASP A 59 13.98 -9.61 5.60
C ASP A 59 15.46 -9.36 5.22
N ALA A 60 15.70 -8.64 4.12
CA ALA A 60 17.03 -8.29 3.65
C ALA A 60 17.66 -7.12 4.42
N CYS A 61 16.84 -6.18 4.86
CA CYS A 61 17.25 -5.01 5.63
C CYS A 61 16.29 -4.76 6.79
N PRO A 62 16.63 -5.15 8.02
CA PRO A 62 15.77 -4.97 9.18
C PRO A 62 15.34 -3.52 9.46
N GLN A 63 16.07 -2.53 8.94
CA GLN A 63 15.74 -1.11 9.07
C GLN A 63 14.84 -0.59 7.95
N PHE A 64 14.52 -1.40 6.91
CA PHE A 64 13.78 -0.93 5.73
C PHE A 64 12.47 -0.20 6.06
N ALA A 65 11.64 -0.75 6.95
CA ALA A 65 10.34 -0.15 7.28
C ALA A 65 10.46 1.26 7.90
N GLN A 66 11.53 1.56 8.65
CA GLN A 66 11.72 2.89 9.25
C GLN A 66 11.99 3.98 8.22
N HIS A 67 12.43 3.63 7.01
CA HIS A 67 12.63 4.55 5.90
C HIS A 67 11.35 4.77 5.08
N ILE A 68 10.29 4.01 5.32
CA ILE A 68 9.01 4.20 4.64
C ILE A 68 8.20 5.27 5.38
N PHE A 69 8.05 6.44 4.77
CA PHE A 69 7.17 7.47 5.29
C PHE A 69 5.70 7.09 5.11
N ALA A 70 5.31 6.69 3.90
CA ALA A 70 3.91 6.41 3.58
C ALA A 70 3.74 5.26 2.58
N ILE A 71 2.63 4.52 2.72
CA ILE A 71 2.15 3.54 1.74
C ILE A 71 0.78 3.96 1.26
N SER A 72 0.67 4.32 -0.02
CA SER A 72 -0.58 4.59 -0.72
C SER A 72 -1.03 3.35 -1.47
N ALA A 73 -2.17 2.79 -1.10
CA ALA A 73 -2.59 1.49 -1.57
C ALA A 73 -4.07 1.44 -1.96
N VAL A 74 -4.42 0.59 -2.91
CA VAL A 74 -5.79 0.42 -3.42
C VAL A 74 -6.19 -1.05 -3.35
N SER A 75 -7.43 -1.34 -2.91
CA SER A 75 -8.04 -2.68 -2.98
C SER A 75 -7.13 -3.78 -2.39
N GLY A 76 -6.76 -4.79 -3.17
CA GLY A 76 -5.82 -5.83 -2.74
C GLY A 76 -4.47 -5.28 -2.30
N GLY A 77 -3.97 -4.19 -2.92
CA GLY A 77 -2.78 -3.48 -2.46
C GLY A 77 -2.92 -3.00 -1.01
N SER A 78 -4.11 -2.50 -0.61
CA SER A 78 -4.42 -2.09 0.77
C SER A 78 -4.30 -3.24 1.76
N VAL A 79 -4.77 -4.44 1.38
CA VAL A 79 -4.61 -5.65 2.20
C VAL A 79 -3.13 -6.00 2.37
N GLY A 80 -2.36 -5.97 1.28
CA GLY A 80 -0.91 -6.23 1.31
C GLY A 80 -0.14 -5.22 2.15
N ALA A 81 -0.47 -3.93 2.04
CA ALA A 81 0.11 -2.84 2.83
C ALA A 81 -0.17 -3.01 4.33
N ALA A 82 -1.42 -3.34 4.70
CA ALA A 82 -1.79 -3.56 6.10
C ALA A 82 -1.09 -4.79 6.71
N VAL A 83 -0.98 -5.89 5.95
CA VAL A 83 -0.21 -7.07 6.38
C VAL A 83 1.25 -6.70 6.61
N PHE A 84 1.86 -5.94 5.71
CA PHE A 84 3.23 -5.48 5.89
C PHE A 84 3.38 -4.54 7.11
N ALA A 85 2.46 -3.60 7.32
CA ALA A 85 2.49 -2.71 8.48
C ALA A 85 2.37 -3.48 9.81
N ALA A 86 1.53 -4.51 9.87
CA ALA A 86 1.45 -5.40 11.03
C ALA A 86 2.75 -6.21 11.25
N ILE A 87 3.42 -6.63 10.16
CA ILE A 87 4.74 -7.27 10.21
C ILE A 87 5.79 -6.27 10.74
N ALA A 88 5.80 -5.03 10.25
CA ALA A 88 6.72 -3.99 10.68
C ALA A 88 6.57 -3.67 12.18
N LYS A 89 5.32 -3.51 12.65
CA LYS A 89 4.99 -3.33 14.07
C LYS A 89 5.53 -4.49 14.93
N ARG A 90 5.34 -5.72 14.48
CA ARG A 90 5.87 -6.90 15.17
C ARG A 90 7.40 -6.92 15.22
N SER A 91 8.05 -6.54 14.11
CA SER A 91 9.52 -6.51 14.04
C SER A 91 10.10 -5.44 14.97
N ALA A 92 9.50 -4.26 15.03
CA ALA A 92 9.89 -3.17 15.93
C ALA A 92 9.77 -3.56 17.42
N ALA A 93 8.74 -4.32 17.78
CA ALA A 93 8.51 -4.80 19.15
C ALA A 93 9.62 -5.77 19.66
N ASN A 94 10.41 -6.35 18.76
CA ASN A 94 11.53 -7.25 19.12
C ASN A 94 12.85 -6.52 19.44
N GLY A 95 12.85 -5.20 19.48
CA GLY A 95 14.01 -4.38 19.80
C GLY A 95 14.59 -3.61 18.61
N ALA A 96 15.72 -2.92 18.83
CA ALA A 96 16.38 -2.13 17.79
C ALA A 96 16.78 -3.01 16.60
N SER A 97 16.39 -2.61 15.41
CA SER A 97 16.76 -3.32 14.18
C SER A 97 18.24 -3.14 13.88
N PRO A 98 18.99 -4.23 13.61
CA PRO A 98 20.39 -4.10 13.23
C PRO A 98 20.51 -3.35 11.89
N PRO A 99 21.65 -2.66 11.65
CA PRO A 99 21.90 -2.00 10.38
C PRO A 99 21.90 -3.02 9.22
N CYS A 100 21.59 -2.54 8.04
CA CYS A 100 21.61 -3.36 6.83
C CYS A 100 23.05 -3.80 6.50
N VAL A 101 23.32 -5.07 6.62
CA VAL A 101 24.61 -5.66 6.29
C VAL A 101 24.49 -6.29 4.90
N SER A 102 25.27 -5.79 3.96
CA SER A 102 25.44 -6.30 2.60
C SER A 102 24.17 -6.86 1.90
N PRO A 103 23.69 -6.25 0.84
CA PRO A 103 22.39 -6.58 0.25
C PRO A 103 22.40 -7.96 -0.43
N SER A 104 22.11 -9.01 0.32
CA SER A 104 21.84 -10.33 -0.24
C SER A 104 20.33 -10.53 -0.39
N VAL A 105 19.88 -11.00 -1.55
CA VAL A 105 18.47 -11.36 -1.76
C VAL A 105 18.19 -12.68 -1.04
N PRO A 106 17.46 -12.72 0.09
CA PRO A 106 17.15 -13.97 0.75
C PRO A 106 16.15 -14.77 -0.08
N ARG A 107 16.36 -16.08 -0.18
CA ARG A 107 15.44 -16.98 -0.92
C ARG A 107 13.99 -16.89 -0.42
N SER A 108 13.81 -16.86 0.89
CA SER A 108 12.55 -16.66 1.59
C SER A 108 12.88 -16.42 3.07
N GLY A 109 12.77 -15.18 3.50
CA GLY A 109 12.95 -14.82 4.91
C GLY A 109 11.73 -15.17 5.76
N PRO A 110 11.82 -15.05 7.09
CA PRO A 110 10.72 -15.36 8.01
C PRO A 110 9.52 -14.42 7.82
N LEU A 111 9.75 -13.13 7.53
CA LEU A 111 8.68 -12.12 7.37
C LEU A 111 7.94 -12.32 6.06
N ARG A 112 8.66 -12.64 4.98
CA ARG A 112 8.05 -13.03 3.71
C ARG A 112 7.18 -14.27 3.90
N ARG A 113 7.67 -15.32 4.57
CA ARG A 113 6.86 -16.53 4.84
C ARG A 113 5.61 -16.20 5.65
N LEU A 114 5.72 -15.32 6.64
CA LEU A 114 4.56 -14.87 7.43
C LEU A 114 3.52 -14.17 6.55
N SER A 115 3.93 -13.25 5.65
CA SER A 115 3.01 -12.59 4.71
C SER A 115 2.34 -13.58 3.77
N GLU A 116 3.10 -14.53 3.22
CA GLU A 116 2.60 -15.58 2.33
C GLU A 116 1.62 -16.53 3.04
N GLN A 117 1.88 -16.91 4.29
CA GLN A 117 0.98 -17.72 5.11
C GLN A 117 -0.33 -16.97 5.38
N THR A 118 -0.27 -15.73 5.83
CA THR A 118 -1.45 -14.88 6.08
C THR A 118 -2.34 -14.79 4.84
N LEU A 119 -1.75 -14.55 3.67
CA LEU A 119 -2.49 -14.33 2.42
C LEU A 119 -2.71 -15.63 1.60
N SER A 120 -2.45 -16.78 2.20
CA SER A 120 -2.76 -18.08 1.58
C SER A 120 -4.18 -18.57 1.83
N HIS A 121 -4.92 -17.91 2.72
CA HIS A 121 -6.28 -18.28 3.10
C HIS A 121 -7.31 -17.84 2.08
N ASP A 122 -8.45 -18.51 2.08
CA ASP A 122 -9.60 -18.17 1.25
C ASP A 122 -10.39 -17.03 1.91
N LEU A 123 -10.35 -15.85 1.32
CA LEU A 123 -11.12 -14.69 1.76
C LEU A 123 -12.44 -14.54 0.98
N LEU A 124 -12.67 -15.36 -0.06
CA LEU A 124 -13.85 -15.27 -0.93
C LEU A 124 -15.02 -16.11 -0.41
N SER A 125 -14.76 -17.36 -0.05
CA SER A 125 -15.83 -18.30 0.37
C SER A 125 -16.64 -17.80 1.56
N PRO A 126 -16.04 -17.19 2.61
CA PRO A 126 -16.82 -16.60 3.70
C PRO A 126 -17.77 -15.50 3.25
N ILE A 127 -17.36 -14.66 2.29
CA ILE A 127 -18.19 -13.56 1.76
C ILE A 127 -19.36 -14.12 0.96
N ILE A 128 -19.11 -15.11 0.10
CA ILE A 128 -20.15 -15.78 -0.68
C ILE A 128 -21.15 -16.44 0.25
N ALA A 129 -20.70 -17.18 1.25
CA ALA A 129 -21.56 -17.81 2.25
C ALA A 129 -22.39 -16.77 3.00
N ALA A 130 -21.81 -15.66 3.44
CA ALA A 130 -22.53 -14.57 4.09
C ALA A 130 -23.55 -13.91 3.16
N THR A 131 -23.26 -13.81 1.85
CA THR A 131 -24.20 -13.28 0.85
C THR A 131 -25.41 -14.19 0.68
N LEU A 132 -25.17 -15.50 0.60
CA LEU A 132 -26.24 -16.48 0.30
C LEU A 132 -27.14 -16.82 1.50
N PHE A 133 -26.64 -16.68 2.73
CA PHE A 133 -27.39 -17.07 3.91
C PHE A 133 -27.75 -15.86 4.80
N PRO A 134 -26.85 -15.27 5.62
CA PRO A 134 -27.25 -14.21 6.55
C PRO A 134 -27.80 -12.97 5.85
N ASN A 135 -27.18 -12.55 4.74
CA ASN A 135 -27.59 -11.33 4.03
C ASN A 135 -28.96 -11.48 3.34
N LEU A 136 -29.33 -12.68 2.86
CA LEU A 136 -30.68 -12.93 2.35
C LEU A 136 -31.71 -12.84 3.49
N LEU A 137 -31.43 -13.39 4.66
CA LEU A 137 -32.28 -13.23 5.83
C LEU A 137 -32.47 -11.77 6.21
N GLN A 138 -31.39 -10.96 6.12
CA GLN A 138 -31.44 -9.53 6.41
C GLN A 138 -32.44 -8.78 5.53
N GLN A 139 -32.67 -9.22 4.29
CA GLN A 139 -33.62 -8.55 3.38
C GLN A 139 -35.08 -8.69 3.80
N VAL A 140 -35.41 -9.70 4.61
CA VAL A 140 -36.76 -9.92 5.12
C VAL A 140 -36.95 -9.47 6.56
N LEU A 141 -35.87 -9.05 7.24
CA LEU A 141 -35.92 -8.53 8.59
C LEU A 141 -36.04 -7.00 8.57
N PRO A 142 -36.93 -6.41 9.42
CA PRO A 142 -37.19 -4.97 9.43
C PRO A 142 -36.10 -4.14 10.13
N TRP A 143 -35.14 -4.77 10.80
CA TRP A 143 -34.01 -4.11 11.47
C TRP A 143 -32.67 -4.69 11.01
N PRO A 144 -31.62 -3.85 10.88
CA PRO A 144 -30.30 -4.31 10.50
C PRO A 144 -29.65 -5.13 11.63
N ILE A 145 -29.11 -6.30 11.28
CA ILE A 145 -28.28 -7.12 12.18
C ILE A 145 -26.83 -7.01 11.69
N PRO A 146 -25.92 -6.34 12.43
CA PRO A 146 -24.55 -6.12 11.99
C PRO A 146 -23.78 -7.40 11.68
N ALA A 147 -24.07 -8.51 12.38
CA ALA A 147 -23.46 -9.82 12.13
C ALA A 147 -23.84 -10.43 10.77
N PHE A 148 -24.91 -9.93 10.12
CA PHE A 148 -25.36 -10.40 8.80
C PHE A 148 -24.75 -9.59 7.64
N ASP A 149 -23.94 -8.57 7.96
CA ASP A 149 -23.22 -7.82 6.94
C ASP A 149 -22.11 -8.67 6.34
N ARG A 150 -22.20 -8.90 5.03
CA ARG A 150 -21.20 -9.67 4.28
C ARG A 150 -19.83 -9.01 4.24
N ALA A 151 -19.73 -7.70 4.49
CA ALA A 151 -18.44 -7.01 4.63
C ALA A 151 -17.70 -7.52 5.87
N ARG A 152 -18.42 -7.81 6.98
CA ARG A 152 -17.83 -8.39 8.19
C ARG A 152 -17.23 -9.78 7.95
N ALA A 153 -17.77 -10.55 7.00
CA ALA A 153 -17.20 -11.85 6.66
C ALA A 153 -15.80 -11.73 6.06
N PHE A 154 -15.53 -10.70 5.26
CA PHE A 154 -14.19 -10.39 4.76
C PHE A 154 -13.26 -9.97 5.92
N GLU A 155 -13.72 -9.07 6.78
CA GLU A 155 -12.95 -8.57 7.92
C GLU A 155 -12.55 -9.75 8.83
N HIS A 156 -13.50 -10.61 9.21
CA HIS A 156 -13.24 -11.81 10.02
C HIS A 156 -12.32 -12.81 9.32
N GLY A 157 -12.43 -12.96 8.00
CA GLY A 157 -11.51 -13.78 7.22
C GLY A 157 -10.07 -13.30 7.36
N LEU A 158 -9.84 -12.00 7.24
CA LEU A 158 -8.53 -11.37 7.37
C LEU A 158 -7.99 -11.45 8.80
N GLU A 159 -8.83 -11.15 9.81
CA GLU A 159 -8.52 -11.27 11.24
C GLU A 159 -8.07 -12.70 11.59
N SER A 160 -8.85 -13.70 11.14
CA SER A 160 -8.57 -15.11 11.38
C SER A 160 -7.29 -15.57 10.68
N SER A 161 -7.07 -15.13 9.44
CA SER A 161 -5.86 -15.45 8.67
C SER A 161 -4.59 -14.94 9.36
N TRP A 162 -4.63 -13.71 9.84
CA TRP A 162 -3.52 -13.12 10.59
C TRP A 162 -3.32 -13.82 11.95
N GLN A 163 -4.40 -14.07 12.69
CA GLN A 163 -4.34 -14.77 13.97
C GLN A 163 -3.72 -16.17 13.83
N GLN A 164 -4.08 -16.91 12.77
CA GLN A 164 -3.54 -18.23 12.51
C GLN A 164 -2.05 -18.20 12.12
N ALA A 165 -1.65 -17.21 11.31
CA ALA A 165 -0.27 -17.11 10.82
C ALA A 165 0.68 -16.48 11.86
N ALA A 166 0.24 -15.42 12.55
CA ALA A 166 1.07 -14.60 13.44
C ALA A 166 0.86 -14.89 14.93
N GLY A 167 -0.24 -15.57 15.32
CA GLY A 167 -0.64 -15.77 16.71
C GLY A 167 -1.06 -14.47 17.43
N ARG A 168 -1.50 -13.43 16.69
CA ARG A 168 -1.79 -12.08 17.19
C ARG A 168 -3.11 -11.56 16.62
N SER A 169 -3.69 -10.56 17.31
CA SER A 169 -4.97 -9.96 16.97
C SER A 169 -4.84 -8.52 16.43
N ASP A 170 -3.71 -8.17 15.75
CA ASP A 170 -3.45 -6.80 15.31
C ASP A 170 -4.54 -6.26 14.35
N PHE A 171 -5.20 -7.12 13.58
CA PHE A 171 -6.29 -6.70 12.69
C PHE A 171 -7.61 -6.38 13.41
N VAL A 172 -7.80 -6.85 14.65
CA VAL A 172 -8.93 -6.51 15.51
C VAL A 172 -8.67 -5.21 16.28
N ALA A 173 -7.39 -4.87 16.51
CA ALA A 173 -7.00 -3.62 17.13
C ALA A 173 -7.39 -2.42 16.26
N THR A 174 -7.51 -1.24 16.86
CA THR A 174 -7.86 -0.04 16.12
C THR A 174 -6.76 0.37 15.15
N PHE A 175 -7.16 0.97 14.04
CA PHE A 175 -6.22 1.51 13.05
C PHE A 175 -5.26 2.53 13.68
N ASP A 176 -5.78 3.38 14.57
CA ASP A 176 -4.99 4.34 15.34
C ASP A 176 -3.93 3.67 16.24
N GLU A 177 -4.20 2.46 16.74
CA GLU A 177 -3.21 1.70 17.53
C GLU A 177 -2.06 1.16 16.67
N LEU A 178 -2.32 0.83 15.40
CA LEU A 178 -1.28 0.44 14.47
C LEU A 178 -0.33 1.62 14.23
N GLU A 179 -0.88 2.80 13.97
CA GLU A 179 -0.14 4.01 13.64
C GLU A 179 0.29 4.83 14.87
N ARG A 180 -0.01 4.39 16.10
CA ARG A 180 0.34 5.13 17.33
C ARG A 180 1.85 5.39 17.45
N GLU A 181 2.67 4.49 16.96
CA GLU A 181 4.12 4.61 16.97
C GLU A 181 4.68 5.47 15.83
N PHE A 182 3.82 5.82 14.84
CA PHE A 182 4.15 6.82 13.85
C PHE A 182 3.99 8.24 14.46
N PRO A 183 4.95 9.14 14.26
CA PRO A 183 6.12 9.10 13.39
C PRO A 183 7.42 8.58 14.04
N ALA A 184 7.42 8.22 15.31
CA ALA A 184 8.63 7.80 16.02
C ALA A 184 9.07 6.36 15.70
N GLY A 185 8.12 5.49 15.33
CA GLY A 185 8.34 4.06 15.12
C GLY A 185 8.72 3.66 13.69
N ALA A 186 8.79 2.35 13.46
CA ALA A 186 9.09 1.74 12.17
C ALA A 186 7.82 1.38 11.36
N VAL A 187 6.62 1.77 11.84
CA VAL A 187 5.37 1.52 11.13
C VAL A 187 5.12 2.68 10.16
N PRO A 188 4.97 2.43 8.85
CA PRO A 188 4.68 3.48 7.88
C PRO A 188 3.26 4.03 8.04
N ALA A 189 3.02 5.29 7.66
CA ALA A 189 1.68 5.84 7.54
C ALA A 189 0.94 5.14 6.39
N LEU A 190 -0.28 4.66 6.64
CA LEU A 190 -1.10 4.00 5.64
C LEU A 190 -2.14 4.97 5.05
N PHE A 191 -2.28 4.90 3.72
CA PHE A 191 -3.31 5.58 2.94
C PHE A 191 -4.06 4.53 2.13
N LEU A 192 -5.11 3.94 2.71
CA LEU A 192 -5.90 2.88 2.11
C LEU A 192 -7.05 3.52 1.33
N THR A 193 -6.94 3.54 0.01
CA THR A 193 -7.83 4.33 -0.85
C THR A 193 -9.18 3.66 -1.04
N ALA A 194 -10.24 4.42 -0.80
CA ALA A 194 -11.63 4.14 -1.14
C ALA A 194 -12.15 5.22 -2.09
N THR A 195 -13.26 4.96 -2.79
CA THR A 195 -13.95 5.93 -3.66
C THR A 195 -15.23 6.40 -2.98
N ASN A 196 -15.40 7.71 -2.84
CA ASN A 196 -16.64 8.32 -2.37
C ASN A 196 -17.71 8.24 -3.46
N VAL A 197 -18.85 7.62 -3.17
CA VAL A 197 -19.91 7.39 -4.16
C VAL A 197 -20.57 8.69 -4.62
N GLU A 198 -20.76 9.65 -3.72
CA GLU A 198 -21.47 10.91 -4.00
C GLU A 198 -20.64 11.86 -4.86
N THR A 199 -19.31 11.81 -4.76
CA THR A 199 -18.42 12.74 -5.47
C THR A 199 -17.61 12.09 -6.59
N GLY A 200 -17.46 10.76 -6.56
CA GLY A 200 -16.54 10.04 -7.42
C GLY A 200 -15.05 10.24 -7.07
N LEU A 201 -14.72 11.03 -6.03
CA LEU A 201 -13.35 11.36 -5.65
C LEU A 201 -12.76 10.31 -4.70
N PRO A 202 -11.42 10.17 -4.67
CA PRO A 202 -10.76 9.27 -3.73
C PRO A 202 -10.81 9.81 -2.31
N MET A 203 -10.99 8.92 -1.36
CA MET A 203 -10.81 9.13 0.07
C MET A 203 -9.83 8.08 0.59
N ALA A 204 -8.79 8.48 1.30
CA ALA A 204 -7.88 7.55 1.93
C ALA A 204 -8.23 7.34 3.40
N VAL A 205 -8.33 6.08 3.84
CA VAL A 205 -8.34 5.76 5.27
C VAL A 205 -6.92 5.96 5.78
N SER A 206 -6.72 7.01 6.55
CA SER A 206 -5.45 7.41 7.15
C SER A 206 -5.71 8.24 8.41
N THR A 207 -4.78 8.20 9.36
CA THR A 207 -4.77 9.06 10.55
C THR A 207 -4.19 10.45 10.27
N LEU A 208 -3.54 10.64 9.13
CA LEU A 208 -2.99 11.92 8.70
C LEU A 208 -3.98 12.72 7.85
N ARG A 209 -3.95 14.04 7.99
CA ARG A 209 -4.79 14.97 7.25
C ARG A 209 -4.11 15.37 5.94
N LEU A 210 -4.86 15.33 4.85
CA LEU A 210 -4.34 15.59 3.52
C LEU A 210 -5.03 16.78 2.82
N CYS A 211 -6.33 17.00 3.04
CA CYS A 211 -7.04 18.04 2.34
C CYS A 211 -6.72 19.43 2.87
N THR A 212 -6.69 20.42 1.97
CA THR A 212 -6.59 21.84 2.27
C THR A 212 -7.60 22.62 1.43
N GLU A 213 -7.71 23.93 1.68
CA GLU A 213 -8.56 24.81 0.85
C GLU A 213 -8.12 24.84 -0.62
N GLN A 214 -6.81 24.69 -0.86
CA GLN A 214 -6.22 24.72 -2.21
C GLN A 214 -6.25 23.36 -2.90
N SER A 215 -6.28 22.26 -2.14
CA SER A 215 -6.28 20.89 -2.68
C SER A 215 -7.35 20.06 -2.01
N ARG A 216 -8.45 19.83 -2.73
CA ARG A 216 -9.63 19.08 -2.29
C ARG A 216 -9.86 17.79 -3.07
N SER A 217 -8.92 17.44 -3.95
CA SER A 217 -9.05 16.27 -4.83
C SER A 217 -8.97 14.94 -4.08
N VAL A 218 -8.29 14.92 -2.92
CA VAL A 218 -8.19 13.77 -2.02
C VAL A 218 -8.52 14.22 -0.61
N SER A 219 -9.34 13.47 0.10
CA SER A 219 -9.59 13.62 1.52
C SER A 219 -9.14 12.37 2.28
N THR A 220 -8.97 12.49 3.60
CA THR A 220 -8.67 11.35 4.45
C THR A 220 -9.79 11.12 5.48
N LEU A 221 -9.77 9.95 6.12
CA LEU A 221 -10.68 9.69 7.23
C LEU A 221 -10.48 10.71 8.36
N ALA A 222 -9.23 11.07 8.65
CA ALA A 222 -8.88 12.11 9.63
C ALA A 222 -9.42 13.51 9.26
N ASP A 223 -9.61 13.79 7.95
CA ASP A 223 -10.25 15.03 7.48
C ASP A 223 -11.78 15.01 7.68
N LEU A 224 -12.42 13.87 7.48
CA LEU A 224 -13.87 13.75 7.37
C LEU A 224 -14.54 13.31 8.67
N ALA A 225 -13.90 12.44 9.43
CA ALA A 225 -14.43 11.84 10.65
C ALA A 225 -13.30 11.61 11.68
N PRO A 226 -12.68 12.69 12.21
CA PRO A 226 -11.48 12.63 13.03
C PRO A 226 -11.64 11.83 14.33
N ASP A 227 -12.86 11.70 14.85
CA ASP A 227 -13.15 10.96 16.08
C ASP A 227 -13.53 9.48 15.84
N LEU A 228 -13.58 9.06 14.57
CA LEU A 228 -14.00 7.71 14.22
C LEU A 228 -12.84 6.73 14.36
N GLN A 229 -12.96 5.81 15.29
CA GLN A 229 -12.03 4.70 15.47
C GLN A 229 -12.58 3.44 14.79
N LEU A 230 -11.76 2.82 13.95
CA LEU A 230 -12.09 1.60 13.23
C LEU A 230 -11.07 0.50 13.53
N PRO A 231 -11.46 -0.78 13.61
CA PRO A 231 -10.51 -1.89 13.52
C PRO A 231 -9.68 -1.81 12.25
N LEU A 232 -8.44 -2.28 12.28
CA LEU A 232 -7.59 -2.33 11.08
C LEU A 232 -8.26 -3.13 9.96
N SER A 233 -8.93 -4.24 10.28
CA SER A 233 -9.68 -5.04 9.30
C SER A 233 -10.79 -4.24 8.61
N THR A 234 -11.51 -3.39 9.35
CA THR A 234 -12.55 -2.50 8.80
C THR A 234 -11.94 -1.38 7.96
N ALA A 235 -10.83 -0.78 8.43
CA ALA A 235 -10.09 0.24 7.67
C ALA A 235 -9.64 -0.30 6.29
N VAL A 236 -9.06 -1.50 6.26
CA VAL A 236 -8.71 -2.23 5.03
C VAL A 236 -9.96 -2.55 4.21
N GLY A 237 -11.01 -3.04 4.87
CA GLY A 237 -12.28 -3.40 4.22
C GLY A 237 -12.97 -2.23 3.53
N LEU A 238 -12.80 -0.99 4.00
CA LEU A 238 -13.34 0.21 3.33
C LEU A 238 -12.72 0.41 1.93
N GLY A 239 -11.41 0.21 1.81
CA GLY A 239 -10.69 0.37 0.54
C GLY A 239 -10.67 -0.89 -0.35
N ALA A 240 -11.02 -2.06 0.20
CA ALA A 240 -10.95 -3.35 -0.48
C ALA A 240 -12.33 -4.01 -0.64
N ARG A 241 -13.37 -3.22 -0.89
CA ARG A 241 -14.75 -3.71 -1.08
C ARG A 241 -14.90 -4.35 -2.45
N ILE A 242 -15.10 -5.67 -2.45
CA ILE A 242 -15.25 -6.45 -3.69
C ILE A 242 -16.37 -5.83 -4.55
N PRO A 243 -16.06 -5.37 -5.76
CA PRO A 243 -17.05 -4.77 -6.65
C PRO A 243 -18.29 -5.66 -6.83
N LEU A 244 -19.48 -5.06 -6.76
CA LEU A 244 -20.80 -5.70 -6.88
C LEU A 244 -21.16 -6.70 -5.77
N ILE A 245 -20.18 -7.22 -5.01
CA ILE A 245 -20.42 -8.23 -3.96
C ILE A 245 -20.52 -7.56 -2.59
N ALA A 246 -19.57 -6.69 -2.23
CA ALA A 246 -19.60 -6.01 -0.93
C ALA A 246 -20.52 -4.78 -0.95
N PRO A 247 -21.30 -4.52 0.13
CA PRO A 247 -22.08 -3.29 0.23
C PRO A 247 -21.16 -2.09 0.42
N PRO A 248 -21.60 -0.84 0.10
CA PRO A 248 -20.81 0.35 0.39
C PRO A 248 -20.57 0.50 1.88
N GLY A 249 -19.42 1.05 2.27
CA GLY A 249 -19.15 1.50 3.63
C GLY A 249 -19.89 2.80 3.92
N LEU A 250 -20.49 2.91 5.09
CA LEU A 250 -21.20 4.10 5.51
C LEU A 250 -20.39 4.82 6.59
N ILE A 251 -20.03 6.07 6.35
CA ILE A 251 -19.33 6.90 7.32
C ILE A 251 -20.13 8.16 7.58
N ALA A 252 -20.39 8.44 8.88
CA ALA A 252 -20.92 9.72 9.31
C ALA A 252 -19.80 10.79 9.28
N VAL A 253 -19.93 11.73 8.36
CA VAL A 253 -18.97 12.83 8.19
C VAL A 253 -19.39 14.00 9.04
N SER A 254 -18.49 14.53 9.86
CA SER A 254 -18.74 15.65 10.77
C SER A 254 -18.93 17.01 10.05
N GLY A 255 -18.58 17.06 8.77
CA GLY A 255 -18.52 18.26 7.95
C GLY A 255 -17.16 18.95 8.08
N ASN A 256 -16.51 19.18 6.95
CA ASN A 256 -15.25 19.90 6.89
C ASN A 256 -15.28 20.88 5.71
N VAL A 257 -15.48 22.16 6.01
CA VAL A 257 -15.58 23.21 5.00
C VAL A 257 -14.28 23.31 4.19
N ARG A 258 -13.13 23.09 4.80
CA ARG A 258 -11.82 23.09 4.11
C ARG A 258 -11.75 22.04 3.02
N CYS A 259 -12.32 20.86 3.30
CA CYS A 259 -12.39 19.75 2.35
C CYS A 259 -13.60 19.84 1.40
N GLY A 260 -14.49 20.80 1.57
CA GLY A 260 -15.72 20.94 0.77
C GLY A 260 -16.83 19.96 1.16
N TYR A 261 -16.74 19.31 2.31
CA TYR A 261 -17.74 18.36 2.79
C TYR A 261 -18.73 18.99 3.76
N THR A 262 -20.02 18.74 3.53
CA THR A 262 -21.10 19.03 4.47
C THR A 262 -21.33 17.83 5.39
N ARG A 263 -21.84 18.11 6.61
CA ARG A 263 -22.23 17.07 7.56
C ARG A 263 -23.26 16.13 6.94
N GLY A 264 -23.10 14.83 7.17
CA GLY A 264 -24.03 13.81 6.67
C GLY A 264 -23.39 12.43 6.62
N VAL A 265 -24.11 11.44 6.09
CA VAL A 265 -23.60 10.10 5.82
C VAL A 265 -23.08 10.07 4.39
N ARG A 266 -21.95 9.42 4.17
CA ARG A 266 -21.33 9.20 2.85
C ARG A 266 -21.09 7.73 2.64
N HIS A 267 -21.19 7.34 1.37
CA HIS A 267 -20.99 5.97 0.92
C HIS A 267 -19.59 5.82 0.31
N PHE A 268 -18.90 4.76 0.69
CA PHE A 268 -17.57 4.44 0.18
C PHE A 268 -17.53 3.05 -0.43
N VAL A 269 -16.90 2.94 -1.58
CA VAL A 269 -16.68 1.70 -2.30
C VAL A 269 -15.19 1.50 -2.55
N ASP A 270 -14.81 0.38 -3.19
CA ASP A 270 -13.42 0.06 -3.51
C ASP A 270 -12.71 1.23 -4.22
N GLY A 271 -11.46 1.51 -3.85
CA GLY A 271 -10.68 2.58 -4.45
C GLY A 271 -10.45 2.41 -5.95
N ALA A 272 -10.46 1.16 -6.43
CA ALA A 272 -10.29 0.84 -7.84
C ALA A 272 -11.45 1.33 -8.74
N TYR A 273 -12.54 1.84 -8.18
CA TYR A 273 -13.56 2.53 -8.99
C TYR A 273 -13.08 3.89 -9.48
N PHE A 274 -12.25 4.58 -8.74
CA PHE A 274 -11.62 5.82 -9.19
C PHE A 274 -10.36 5.55 -10.00
N GLU A 275 -9.36 4.90 -9.39
CA GLU A 275 -8.12 4.48 -10.03
C GLU A 275 -7.52 3.30 -9.27
N ASN A 276 -6.71 2.48 -9.94
CA ASN A 276 -6.24 1.23 -9.38
C ASN A 276 -4.76 1.22 -8.97
N SER A 277 -4.02 2.29 -9.22
CA SER A 277 -2.56 2.31 -9.06
C SER A 277 -2.08 2.73 -7.66
N GLY A 278 -2.91 3.47 -6.90
CA GLY A 278 -2.51 4.12 -5.65
C GLY A 278 -1.67 5.38 -5.86
N THR A 279 -1.45 5.80 -7.10
CA THR A 279 -0.58 6.94 -7.39
C THR A 279 -1.27 8.29 -7.19
N ALA A 280 -2.60 8.37 -7.29
CA ALA A 280 -3.33 9.62 -7.07
C ALA A 280 -3.10 10.21 -5.66
N VAL A 281 -3.18 9.37 -4.64
CA VAL A 281 -2.91 9.78 -3.25
C VAL A 281 -1.42 10.01 -3.03
N ALA A 282 -0.56 9.14 -3.58
CA ALA A 282 0.89 9.28 -3.49
C ALA A 282 1.39 10.60 -4.09
N LEU A 283 0.82 11.07 -5.20
CA LEU A 283 1.11 12.39 -5.78
C LEU A 283 0.83 13.53 -4.80
N GLN A 284 -0.29 13.49 -4.07
CA GLN A 284 -0.61 14.49 -3.06
C GLN A 284 0.39 14.46 -1.89
N ILE A 285 0.78 13.26 -1.44
CA ILE A 285 1.80 13.10 -0.40
C ILE A 285 3.15 13.64 -0.89
N LEU A 286 3.55 13.28 -2.10
CA LEU A 286 4.80 13.71 -2.72
C LEU A 286 4.88 15.23 -2.84
N GLU A 287 3.80 15.87 -3.28
CA GLU A 287 3.67 17.32 -3.38
C GLU A 287 3.91 17.97 -2.01
N ARG A 288 3.23 17.49 -0.96
CA ARG A 288 3.38 18.02 0.40
C ARG A 288 4.80 17.84 0.95
N VAL A 289 5.34 16.64 0.84
CA VAL A 289 6.70 16.31 1.31
C VAL A 289 7.76 17.15 0.58
N SER A 290 7.59 17.39 -0.73
CA SER A 290 8.53 18.19 -1.51
C SER A 290 8.57 19.66 -1.10
N HIS A 291 7.47 20.20 -0.57
CA HIS A 291 7.36 21.59 -0.09
C HIS A 291 7.86 21.77 1.34
N THR A 292 8.08 20.71 2.13
CA THR A 292 8.59 20.82 3.51
C THR A 292 10.09 21.08 3.60
N ARG A 293 10.75 21.37 2.47
CA ARG A 293 12.20 21.71 2.47
C ARG A 293 12.47 22.95 3.29
N ARG A 294 13.19 22.74 4.40
CA ARG A 294 13.67 23.81 5.27
C ARG A 294 15.17 23.60 5.49
N ALA A 295 15.89 24.69 5.67
CA ALA A 295 17.34 24.67 5.85
C ALA A 295 17.78 23.92 7.13
N ASP A 296 16.88 23.76 8.09
CA ASP A 296 17.08 23.08 9.36
C ASP A 296 16.78 21.57 9.30
N LEU A 297 16.19 21.06 8.19
CA LEU A 297 15.94 19.64 8.01
C LEU A 297 17.15 18.93 7.38
N PRO A 298 17.40 17.66 7.75
CA PRO A 298 18.40 16.83 7.07
C PRO A 298 18.14 16.73 5.58
N GLN A 299 19.20 16.59 4.79
CA GLN A 299 19.02 16.32 3.35
C GLN A 299 18.46 14.92 3.13
N PHE A 300 17.44 14.83 2.30
CA PHE A 300 16.77 13.57 2.01
C PHE A 300 16.55 13.36 0.49
N ALA A 301 16.48 12.10 0.11
CA ALA A 301 16.11 11.65 -1.23
C ALA A 301 14.68 11.10 -1.22
N ILE A 302 13.87 11.47 -2.20
CA ILE A 302 12.52 10.94 -2.36
C ILE A 302 12.55 9.74 -3.29
N ILE A 303 12.18 8.59 -2.76
CA ILE A 303 12.21 7.31 -3.49
C ILE A 303 10.80 6.73 -3.55
N VAL A 304 10.27 6.55 -4.74
CA VAL A 304 8.99 5.89 -4.94
C VAL A 304 9.20 4.41 -5.24
N ILE A 305 8.65 3.55 -4.41
CA ILE A 305 8.55 2.10 -4.66
C ILE A 305 7.18 1.84 -5.27
N ASP A 306 7.14 1.56 -6.58
CA ASP A 306 5.88 1.40 -7.32
C ASP A 306 5.59 -0.08 -7.57
N ILE A 307 4.66 -0.64 -6.75
CA ILE A 307 4.27 -2.05 -6.78
C ILE A 307 2.94 -2.19 -7.54
N GLY A 308 2.97 -2.88 -8.69
CA GLY A 308 1.77 -3.01 -9.49
C GLY A 308 1.86 -4.06 -10.59
N GLY A 309 0.81 -4.12 -11.43
CA GLY A 309 0.80 -4.95 -12.62
C GLY A 309 1.67 -4.39 -13.73
N TRP A 310 1.93 -5.23 -14.73
CA TRP A 310 2.41 -4.75 -16.02
C TRP A 310 1.25 -4.05 -16.72
N GLU A 311 1.44 -2.77 -17.01
CA GLU A 311 0.43 -2.01 -17.73
C GLU A 311 0.38 -2.47 -19.19
N THR A 312 -0.69 -3.15 -19.52
CA THR A 312 -1.15 -3.27 -20.90
C THR A 312 -2.43 -2.46 -20.99
N LEU A 313 -2.41 -1.37 -21.76
CA LEU A 313 -3.64 -0.70 -22.14
C LEU A 313 -4.58 -1.76 -22.70
N ALA A 314 -5.76 -1.90 -22.08
CA ALA A 314 -6.73 -2.90 -22.50
C ALA A 314 -7.10 -2.65 -23.96
N VAL A 315 -6.84 -3.63 -24.81
CA VAL A 315 -7.29 -3.57 -26.20
C VAL A 315 -8.76 -3.99 -26.21
N TYR A 316 -9.63 -3.07 -26.60
CA TYR A 316 -11.04 -3.40 -26.82
C TYR A 316 -11.15 -4.51 -27.88
N PRO A 317 -11.88 -5.59 -27.63
CA PRO A 317 -12.05 -6.66 -28.60
C PRO A 317 -12.64 -6.09 -29.90
N ARG A 318 -12.01 -6.35 -31.03
CA ARG A 318 -12.46 -5.85 -32.35
C ARG A 318 -13.89 -6.26 -32.73
N HIS A 319 -14.51 -7.19 -32.01
CA HIS A 319 -15.85 -7.75 -32.24
C HIS A 319 -16.78 -7.61 -31.03
N GLY A 320 -16.53 -6.59 -30.15
CA GLY A 320 -17.48 -6.27 -29.07
C GLY A 320 -18.80 -5.72 -29.67
N MET A 321 -19.97 -6.09 -29.08
CA MET A 321 -21.23 -5.44 -29.45
C MET A 321 -21.20 -3.96 -29.03
N ASP A 322 -21.55 -3.06 -29.94
CA ASP A 322 -21.53 -1.59 -29.72
C ASP A 322 -22.35 -1.16 -28.50
N SER A 323 -23.44 -1.89 -28.19
CA SER A 323 -24.26 -1.65 -27.00
C SER A 323 -23.50 -1.82 -25.65
N PHE A 324 -22.43 -2.58 -25.63
CA PHE A 324 -21.59 -2.74 -24.43
C PHE A 324 -20.40 -1.76 -24.37
N ALA A 325 -20.16 -0.97 -25.42
CA ALA A 325 -19.07 -0.01 -25.47
C ALA A 325 -19.12 1.03 -24.33
N PRO A 326 -20.28 1.63 -23.96
CA PRO A 326 -20.35 2.57 -22.83
C PRO A 326 -19.96 1.92 -21.48
N LEU A 327 -20.42 0.69 -21.23
CA LEU A 327 -20.06 -0.04 -20.01
C LEU A 327 -18.57 -0.36 -19.98
N SER A 328 -18.02 -0.79 -21.11
CA SER A 328 -16.58 -1.04 -21.24
C SER A 328 -15.77 0.24 -21.03
N ALA A 329 -16.24 1.39 -21.53
CA ALA A 329 -15.59 2.68 -21.33
C ALA A 329 -15.54 3.06 -19.83
N ILE A 330 -16.65 2.88 -19.10
CA ILE A 330 -16.70 3.12 -17.64
C ILE A 330 -15.69 2.21 -16.90
N LEU A 331 -15.66 0.92 -17.25
CA LEU A 331 -14.75 -0.03 -16.63
C LEU A 331 -13.27 0.26 -16.95
N ASN A 332 -13.00 0.73 -18.17
CA ASN A 332 -11.64 1.05 -18.61
C ASN A 332 -11.16 2.43 -18.16
N ALA A 333 -12.07 3.36 -17.84
CA ALA A 333 -11.71 4.70 -17.34
C ALA A 333 -10.80 4.63 -16.09
N ARG A 334 -11.07 3.70 -15.16
CA ARG A 334 -10.26 3.47 -13.97
C ARG A 334 -8.81 3.03 -14.30
N ILE A 335 -8.64 2.24 -15.36
CA ILE A 335 -7.32 1.79 -15.84
C ILE A 335 -6.60 2.99 -16.46
N GLY A 336 -7.33 3.78 -17.26
CA GLY A 336 -6.84 5.03 -17.84
C GLY A 336 -6.42 6.04 -16.78
N HIS A 337 -7.20 6.21 -15.71
CA HIS A 337 -6.82 7.06 -14.57
C HIS A 337 -5.54 6.58 -13.88
N GLY A 338 -5.41 5.26 -13.66
CA GLY A 338 -4.20 4.68 -13.07
C GLY A 338 -2.96 4.93 -13.94
N TYR A 339 -3.10 4.75 -15.26
CA TYR A 339 -2.04 5.06 -16.21
C TYR A 339 -1.67 6.55 -16.19
N LEU A 340 -2.65 7.44 -16.31
CA LEU A 340 -2.42 8.89 -16.27
C LEU A 340 -1.74 9.34 -14.97
N ASN A 341 -2.21 8.87 -13.82
CA ASN A 341 -1.63 9.23 -12.53
C ASN A 341 -0.19 8.72 -12.39
N ARG A 342 0.13 7.57 -12.98
CA ARG A 342 1.51 7.04 -12.99
C ARG A 342 2.43 7.88 -13.88
N GLU A 343 1.97 8.34 -15.05
CA GLU A 343 2.70 9.29 -15.88
C GLU A 343 2.92 10.63 -15.14
N LEU A 344 1.89 11.16 -14.47
CA LEU A 344 2.02 12.36 -13.64
C LEU A 344 3.00 12.17 -12.48
N LEU A 345 3.08 10.98 -11.90
CA LEU A 345 4.08 10.65 -10.89
C LEU A 345 5.50 10.72 -11.47
N LEU A 346 5.71 10.14 -12.65
CA LEU A 346 7.02 10.19 -13.33
C LEU A 346 7.39 11.62 -13.73
N ASP A 347 6.42 12.43 -14.16
CA ASP A 347 6.61 13.86 -14.45
C ASP A 347 7.01 14.61 -13.18
N LYS A 348 6.34 14.36 -12.06
CA LYS A 348 6.68 14.97 -10.77
C LYS A 348 8.10 14.60 -10.30
N ILE A 349 8.50 13.35 -10.46
CA ILE A 349 9.88 12.91 -10.17
C ILE A 349 10.89 13.65 -11.05
N ARG A 350 10.59 13.88 -12.33
CA ARG A 350 11.45 14.67 -13.25
C ARG A 350 11.54 16.13 -12.82
N GLU A 351 10.42 16.73 -12.44
CA GLU A 351 10.35 18.09 -11.90
C GLU A 351 11.22 18.24 -10.65
N LEU A 352 11.09 17.33 -9.68
CA LEU A 352 11.87 17.35 -8.44
C LEU A 352 13.38 17.26 -8.71
N ARG A 353 13.79 16.43 -9.66
CA ARG A 353 15.19 16.36 -10.12
C ARG A 353 15.66 17.68 -10.73
N ALA A 354 14.84 18.32 -11.56
CA ALA A 354 15.16 19.62 -12.17
C ALA A 354 15.30 20.71 -11.09
N LEU A 355 14.62 20.59 -9.96
CA LEU A 355 14.76 21.47 -8.79
C LEU A 355 15.94 21.09 -7.87
N GLY A 356 16.80 20.15 -8.30
CA GLY A 356 17.98 19.72 -7.56
C GLY A 356 17.71 18.76 -6.40
N LEU A 357 16.53 18.10 -6.39
CA LEU A 357 16.20 17.03 -5.44
C LEU A 357 16.67 15.68 -5.97
N THR A 358 17.23 14.84 -5.09
CA THR A 358 17.40 13.43 -5.40
C THR A 358 16.03 12.76 -5.34
N ALA A 359 15.52 12.34 -6.51
CA ALA A 359 14.21 11.67 -6.59
C ALA A 359 14.27 10.53 -7.60
N GLN A 360 13.74 9.34 -7.26
CA GLN A 360 13.78 8.14 -8.11
C GLN A 360 12.54 7.27 -7.93
N THR A 361 12.28 6.39 -8.92
CA THR A 361 11.20 5.40 -8.87
C THR A 361 11.76 4.03 -9.16
N TYR A 362 11.40 3.05 -8.32
CA TYR A 362 11.77 1.65 -8.48
C TYR A 362 10.51 0.81 -8.65
N PRO A 363 10.26 0.26 -9.86
CA PRO A 363 9.07 -0.52 -10.15
C PRO A 363 9.24 -1.97 -9.71
N PHE A 364 8.20 -2.53 -9.06
CA PHE A 364 8.02 -3.96 -8.85
C PHE A 364 6.78 -4.41 -9.60
N ARG A 365 6.92 -5.36 -10.53
CA ARG A 365 5.87 -5.70 -11.49
C ARG A 365 5.40 -7.14 -11.39
N LEU A 366 4.09 -7.32 -11.24
CA LEU A 366 3.41 -8.59 -11.28
C LEU A 366 2.74 -8.80 -12.64
N ARG A 367 3.11 -9.83 -13.38
CA ARG A 367 2.35 -10.29 -14.55
C ARG A 367 1.22 -11.21 -14.10
N ARG A 368 0.06 -11.02 -14.68
CA ARG A 368 -1.13 -11.83 -14.41
C ARG A 368 -1.53 -12.61 -15.66
N PRO A 369 -0.84 -13.74 -15.96
CA PRO A 369 -1.21 -14.58 -17.10
C PRO A 369 -2.64 -15.09 -16.92
N LEU A 370 -3.45 -15.02 -17.99
CA LEU A 370 -4.82 -15.51 -18.00
C LEU A 370 -4.89 -16.96 -17.53
N GLY A 371 -5.79 -17.25 -16.60
CA GLY A 371 -5.99 -18.58 -16.03
C GLY A 371 -4.97 -19.02 -14.97
N ARG A 372 -3.84 -18.31 -14.80
CA ARG A 372 -2.82 -18.65 -13.77
C ARG A 372 -2.85 -17.75 -12.56
N VAL A 373 -3.07 -16.44 -12.75
CA VAL A 373 -3.15 -15.45 -11.67
C VAL A 373 -4.48 -14.70 -11.78
N PRO A 374 -5.54 -15.17 -11.11
CA PRO A 374 -6.86 -14.58 -11.20
C PRO A 374 -6.96 -13.26 -10.42
N LEU A 375 -7.85 -12.37 -10.87
CA LEU A 375 -8.36 -11.25 -10.08
C LEU A 375 -9.44 -11.78 -9.12
N ALA A 376 -9.03 -12.41 -8.03
CA ALA A 376 -9.93 -13.06 -7.09
C ALA A 376 -9.48 -12.85 -5.64
N TRP A 377 -10.34 -13.18 -4.70
CA TRP A 377 -10.05 -13.15 -3.25
C TRP A 377 -9.73 -14.54 -2.69
N VAL A 378 -9.35 -15.45 -3.57
CA VAL A 378 -8.79 -16.78 -3.26
C VAL A 378 -7.68 -17.10 -4.26
N LEU A 379 -6.58 -17.66 -3.79
CA LEU A 379 -5.46 -18.06 -4.63
C LEU A 379 -5.21 -19.58 -4.49
N SER A 380 -5.21 -20.26 -5.63
CA SER A 380 -4.77 -21.66 -5.68
C SER A 380 -3.28 -21.78 -5.33
N ARG A 381 -2.84 -22.99 -5.00
CA ARG A 381 -1.42 -23.28 -4.79
C ARG A 381 -0.59 -22.93 -6.04
N THR A 382 -1.11 -23.23 -7.22
CA THR A 382 -0.46 -22.90 -8.50
C THR A 382 -0.36 -21.37 -8.71
N SER A 383 -1.44 -20.64 -8.42
CA SER A 383 -1.41 -19.16 -8.54
C SER A 383 -0.39 -18.54 -7.59
N ARG A 384 -0.30 -19.01 -6.35
CA ARG A 384 0.70 -18.54 -5.39
C ARG A 384 2.13 -18.86 -5.86
N ALA A 385 2.37 -20.07 -6.38
CA ALA A 385 3.67 -20.43 -6.94
C ALA A 385 4.06 -19.53 -8.14
N GLU A 386 3.11 -19.20 -9.02
CA GLU A 386 3.30 -18.29 -10.15
C GLU A 386 3.66 -16.88 -9.69
N ILE A 387 2.99 -16.37 -8.64
CA ILE A 387 3.29 -15.04 -8.06
C ILE A 387 4.67 -15.08 -7.38
N SER A 388 4.94 -16.11 -6.57
CA SER A 388 6.22 -16.26 -5.88
C SER A 388 7.41 -16.41 -6.84
N GLY A 389 7.19 -17.00 -8.01
CA GLY A 389 8.19 -17.11 -9.09
C GLY A 389 8.54 -15.77 -9.76
N GLN A 390 7.71 -14.72 -9.55
CA GLN A 390 7.94 -13.37 -10.06
C GLN A 390 8.58 -12.42 -9.03
N LEU A 391 8.71 -12.84 -7.78
CA LEU A 391 9.44 -12.09 -6.76
C LEU A 391 10.92 -11.99 -7.14
N PRO A 392 11.70 -11.06 -6.56
CA PRO A 392 13.11 -10.89 -6.91
C PRO A 392 13.90 -12.20 -6.95
N CYS A 393 14.61 -12.45 -8.04
CA CYS A 393 15.43 -13.64 -8.21
C CYS A 393 16.63 -13.63 -7.26
N VAL A 394 16.94 -14.80 -6.68
CA VAL A 394 18.12 -14.99 -5.86
C VAL A 394 19.32 -15.28 -6.77
N ASP A 395 20.44 -14.59 -6.56
CA ASP A 395 21.68 -14.87 -7.25
C ASP A 395 22.21 -16.28 -6.90
N GLY A 396 22.64 -17.01 -7.94
CA GLY A 396 23.33 -18.31 -7.77
C GLY A 396 22.47 -19.57 -7.76
N ILE A 397 21.13 -19.48 -7.71
CA ILE A 397 20.25 -20.64 -7.88
C ILE A 397 19.23 -20.30 -8.95
N LEU A 398 19.61 -20.67 -10.15
CA LEU A 398 18.74 -20.60 -11.30
C LEU A 398 17.78 -21.78 -11.24
N PRO A 399 16.45 -21.55 -11.11
CA PRO A 399 15.52 -22.51 -11.67
C PRO A 399 15.94 -22.76 -13.11
N SER A 400 15.75 -23.95 -13.64
CA SER A 400 16.00 -24.25 -15.05
C SER A 400 15.52 -23.09 -15.91
N GLU A 401 16.20 -22.75 -17.00
CA GLU A 401 15.89 -21.58 -17.87
C GLU A 401 14.41 -21.47 -18.27
N GLN A 402 13.70 -22.58 -18.27
CA GLN A 402 12.27 -22.67 -18.52
C GLN A 402 11.38 -22.10 -17.39
N LEU A 403 11.91 -21.86 -16.18
CA LEU A 403 11.19 -21.35 -15.02
C LEU A 403 11.50 -19.88 -14.69
N ARG A 404 12.42 -19.23 -15.42
CA ARG A 404 12.72 -17.81 -15.22
C ARG A 404 11.59 -16.95 -15.77
N HIS A 405 10.82 -16.40 -14.86
CA HIS A 405 9.86 -15.38 -15.25
C HIS A 405 10.63 -14.07 -15.54
N PRO A 406 10.44 -13.41 -16.73
CA PRO A 406 11.15 -12.15 -17.04
C PRO A 406 11.00 -11.07 -15.95
N SER A 407 9.83 -11.03 -15.27
CA SER A 407 9.56 -10.09 -14.18
C SER A 407 10.48 -10.30 -12.97
N CYS A 408 10.95 -11.52 -12.72
CA CYS A 408 11.83 -11.83 -11.60
C CYS A 408 13.16 -11.07 -11.71
N VAL A 409 13.73 -10.94 -12.92
CA VAL A 409 14.99 -10.19 -13.17
C VAL A 409 14.78 -8.70 -12.92
N THR A 410 13.75 -8.09 -13.53
CA THR A 410 13.44 -6.68 -13.34
C THR A 410 13.15 -6.35 -11.86
N ASN A 411 12.40 -7.21 -11.18
CA ASN A 411 12.11 -7.04 -9.75
C ASN A 411 13.39 -7.20 -8.90
N ALA A 412 14.34 -8.04 -9.31
CA ALA A 412 15.63 -8.18 -8.62
C ALA A 412 16.52 -6.94 -8.79
N GLU A 413 16.50 -6.31 -9.96
CA GLU A 413 17.19 -5.05 -10.20
C GLU A 413 16.66 -3.93 -9.29
N SER A 414 15.33 -3.74 -9.26
CA SER A 414 14.69 -2.77 -8.35
C SER A 414 14.99 -3.10 -6.88
N PHE A 415 14.98 -4.37 -6.51
CA PHE A 415 15.26 -4.82 -5.14
C PHE A 415 16.68 -4.46 -4.70
N ARG A 416 17.70 -4.76 -5.52
CA ARG A 416 19.09 -4.40 -5.22
C ARG A 416 19.29 -2.88 -5.16
N ALA A 417 18.66 -2.15 -6.09
CA ALA A 417 18.74 -0.69 -6.12
C ALA A 417 18.12 -0.06 -4.85
N VAL A 418 16.98 -0.55 -4.38
CA VAL A 418 16.40 -0.09 -3.10
C VAL A 418 17.31 -0.40 -1.93
N LEU A 419 17.86 -1.61 -1.84
CA LEU A 419 18.76 -2.00 -0.74
C LEU A 419 20.08 -1.22 -0.74
N SER A 420 20.62 -0.87 -1.91
CA SER A 420 21.85 -0.09 -2.01
C SER A 420 21.73 1.32 -1.42
N LEU A 421 20.50 1.84 -1.26
CA LEU A 421 20.25 3.13 -0.62
C LEU A 421 20.28 3.06 0.91
N LEU A 422 20.16 1.85 1.49
CA LEU A 422 19.98 1.61 2.92
C LEU A 422 21.26 1.17 3.65
N GLY A 423 22.32 0.84 2.91
CA GLY A 423 23.59 0.35 3.49
C GLY A 423 24.53 1.49 3.90
N PRO A 424 25.44 1.27 4.86
CA PRO A 424 26.55 2.17 5.05
C PRO A 424 27.36 2.21 3.74
N GLN A 425 27.47 3.38 3.14
CA GLN A 425 28.31 3.57 1.97
C GLN A 425 29.78 3.38 2.39
N PRO A 426 30.60 2.69 1.57
CA PRO A 426 32.03 2.58 1.87
C PRO A 426 32.60 4.00 1.96
N THR A 427 33.13 4.36 3.11
CA THR A 427 33.83 5.63 3.29
C THR A 427 34.98 5.69 2.27
N SER A 428 35.23 6.84 1.65
CA SER A 428 36.25 7.02 0.60
C SER A 428 37.67 6.55 1.04
N SER A 429 37.91 6.40 2.33
CA SER A 429 39.14 5.82 2.90
C SER A 429 39.28 4.29 2.68
N ALA A 430 38.21 3.56 2.34
CA ALA A 430 38.29 2.12 2.07
C ALA A 430 38.67 1.83 0.60
N ILE A 431 38.38 2.75 -0.32
CA ILE A 431 38.70 2.61 -1.75
C ILE A 431 40.23 2.79 -1.97
N ASP A 432 40.89 3.62 -1.16
CA ASP A 432 42.34 3.84 -1.24
C ASP A 432 43.17 2.69 -0.64
N ALA A 433 42.55 1.78 0.12
CA ALA A 433 43.24 0.62 0.70
C ALA A 433 43.25 -0.63 -0.19
N GLU A 434 42.35 -0.74 -1.19
CA GLU A 434 42.34 -1.85 -2.17
C GLU A 434 43.13 -1.58 -3.46
N THR A 435 43.66 -0.37 -3.63
CA THR A 435 44.48 0.04 -4.78
C THR A 435 45.95 0.21 -4.40
N ARG A 436 46.41 -0.26 -3.26
CA ARG A 436 47.83 -0.28 -2.88
C ARG A 436 48.37 -1.68 -2.77
#